data_a6fd9e7b40121afbe02adf943d952c32
#
_entry.id   a6fd9e7b40121afbe02adf943d952c32
#
_cell.length_a   1.000
_cell.length_b   1.000
_cell.length_c   1.000
_cell.angle_alpha   90.00
_cell.angle_beta   90.00
_cell.angle_gamma   90.00
#
_symmetry.space_group_name_H-M   'P 1'
#
loop_
_entity.id
_entity.type
_entity.pdbx_description
1 polymer ?
#
loop_
_entity_poly.entity_id
_entity_poly.type
_entity_poly.pdbx_seq_one_letter_code
_entity_poly.pdbx_strand_id
1 'polypeptide(L)'
;MGKFGRSPGLDAARKKTVLNIAAGEKRYDDEGIWNVDLIEGEGIDQVVDLNNHPWPWDDNSIDGIHASHILEHFLDHETFLRECHRILKPGGFLRIVVPHCTSMSSVGCLGHYRTFSADTLHRYLSGGGRHDVYMFNDIKFKTEYYHLNWLWEETISTKGKRFDWYYRPLLRPLDFIISKLINLSHRFYERFFWPLTGGCSEAVWKGIKL
;
A
#
# COMPACT_ATOMS: atom_id res chain seq x y z
N MET A 1 -18.07 21.62 17.77
CA MET A 1 -17.17 21.06 18.78
C MET A 1 -16.83 19.66 18.31
N GLY A 2 -15.74 19.53 17.54
CA GLY A 2 -15.30 18.28 16.93
C GLY A 2 -14.86 17.30 18.02
N LYS A 3 -15.30 16.06 17.91
CA LYS A 3 -14.78 14.96 18.70
C LYS A 3 -13.34 14.69 18.21
N PHE A 4 -12.37 15.36 18.83
CA PHE A 4 -10.96 15.00 18.69
C PHE A 4 -10.80 13.56 19.20
N GLY A 5 -10.26 12.72 18.33
CA GLY A 5 -10.21 11.31 18.45
C GLY A 5 -9.60 10.80 19.75
N ARG A 6 -10.25 9.82 20.31
CA ARG A 6 -9.61 8.94 21.27
C ARG A 6 -8.55 8.16 20.54
N SER A 7 -7.28 8.35 20.93
CA SER A 7 -6.27 7.31 20.69
C SER A 7 -6.88 5.97 21.12
N PRO A 8 -6.73 4.90 20.36
CA PRO A 8 -7.25 3.59 20.76
C PRO A 8 -6.67 3.25 22.13
N GLY A 9 -7.52 3.36 23.17
CA GLY A 9 -7.15 3.11 24.54
C GLY A 9 -6.70 1.66 24.72
N LEU A 10 -5.71 1.50 25.56
CA LEU A 10 -5.10 0.23 25.96
C LEU A 10 -6.08 -0.63 26.76
N ASP A 11 -7.04 -1.27 26.16
CA ASP A 11 -7.94 -2.21 26.83
C ASP A 11 -7.62 -3.67 26.51
N ALA A 12 -7.61 -4.46 27.55
CA ALA A 12 -6.84 -5.68 27.79
C ALA A 12 -7.48 -6.99 27.28
N ALA A 13 -8.22 -6.98 26.18
CA ALA A 13 -8.52 -8.20 25.41
C ALA A 13 -8.30 -7.86 23.93
N ARG A 14 -7.03 -7.64 23.57
CA ARG A 14 -6.68 -6.89 22.38
C ARG A 14 -7.05 -7.63 21.10
N LYS A 15 -8.10 -7.19 20.45
CA LYS A 15 -8.21 -7.27 19.00
C LYS A 15 -7.04 -6.50 18.36
N LYS A 16 -6.50 -7.07 17.28
CA LYS A 16 -5.47 -6.41 16.48
C LYS A 16 -5.98 -5.06 15.97
N THR A 17 -5.15 -4.01 16.06
CA THR A 17 -5.47 -2.70 15.53
C THR A 17 -4.76 -2.52 14.19
N VAL A 18 -5.52 -2.47 13.11
CA VAL A 18 -5.01 -2.28 11.74
C VAL A 18 -5.53 -0.94 11.22
N LEU A 19 -4.64 -0.12 10.67
CA LEU A 19 -5.03 1.11 9.99
C LEU A 19 -5.14 0.88 8.49
N ASN A 20 -6.27 1.23 7.91
CA ASN A 20 -6.46 1.40 6.49
C ASN A 20 -6.31 2.90 6.19
N ILE A 21 -5.10 3.34 5.86
CA ILE A 21 -4.78 4.76 5.66
C ILE A 21 -5.07 5.19 4.23
N ALA A 22 -5.61 6.42 4.09
CA ALA A 22 -6.19 6.95 2.85
C ALA A 22 -7.25 5.99 2.29
N ALA A 23 -8.22 5.68 3.13
CA ALA A 23 -9.23 4.66 2.86
C ALA A 23 -10.05 4.94 1.59
N GLY A 24 -10.31 6.20 1.27
CA GLY A 24 -11.06 6.59 0.08
C GLY A 24 -12.41 5.88 -0.01
N GLU A 25 -12.62 5.17 -1.12
CA GLU A 25 -13.78 4.29 -1.35
C GLU A 25 -13.54 2.85 -0.85
N LYS A 26 -12.30 2.48 -0.51
CA LYS A 26 -11.92 1.15 -0.02
C LYS A 26 -11.99 1.08 1.50
N ARG A 27 -13.18 0.91 2.03
CA ARG A 27 -13.43 0.82 3.46
C ARG A 27 -13.61 -0.62 3.88
N TYR A 28 -13.15 -0.94 5.07
CA TYR A 28 -13.27 -2.25 5.68
C TYR A 28 -14.17 -2.13 6.92
N ASP A 29 -15.19 -2.99 6.99
CA ASP A 29 -16.12 -3.06 8.14
C ASP A 29 -15.70 -4.11 9.16
N ASP A 30 -14.48 -4.68 8.98
CA ASP A 30 -13.98 -5.73 9.87
C ASP A 30 -13.55 -5.15 11.21
N GLU A 31 -13.91 -5.85 12.28
CA GLU A 31 -13.59 -5.44 13.63
C GLU A 31 -12.07 -5.39 13.87
N GLY A 32 -11.59 -4.23 14.33
CA GLY A 32 -10.16 -3.96 14.54
C GLY A 32 -9.46 -3.29 13.36
N ILE A 33 -10.15 -3.05 12.24
CA ILE A 33 -9.67 -2.19 11.17
C ILE A 33 -10.24 -0.79 11.34
N TRP A 34 -9.39 0.23 11.24
CA TRP A 34 -9.74 1.63 11.32
C TRP A 34 -9.50 2.28 9.97
N ASN A 35 -10.55 2.79 9.35
CA ASN A 35 -10.48 3.53 8.11
C ASN A 35 -10.11 4.98 8.41
N VAL A 36 -8.95 5.39 7.92
CA VAL A 36 -8.38 6.72 8.14
C VAL A 36 -8.31 7.44 6.80
N ASP A 37 -8.79 8.68 6.75
CA ASP A 37 -8.71 9.51 5.54
C ASP A 37 -8.50 10.98 5.90
N LEU A 38 -8.12 11.79 4.91
CA LEU A 38 -8.07 13.26 5.03
C LEU A 38 -9.47 13.86 5.08
N ILE A 39 -10.43 13.22 4.40
CA ILE A 39 -11.80 13.73 4.22
C ILE A 39 -12.76 12.91 5.07
N GLU A 40 -13.57 13.62 5.85
CA GLU A 40 -14.67 13.01 6.60
C GLU A 40 -15.69 12.37 5.67
N GLY A 41 -16.16 11.17 5.99
CA GLY A 41 -17.16 10.45 5.21
C GLY A 41 -17.73 9.25 5.95
N GLU A 42 -18.79 8.67 5.38
CA GLU A 42 -19.39 7.45 5.93
C GLU A 42 -18.35 6.32 5.95
N GLY A 43 -18.22 5.65 7.09
CA GLY A 43 -17.25 4.56 7.29
C GLY A 43 -15.81 5.03 7.48
N ILE A 44 -15.53 6.32 7.64
CA ILE A 44 -14.25 6.85 8.08
C ILE A 44 -14.25 6.97 9.60
N ASP A 45 -13.34 6.25 10.25
CA ASP A 45 -13.24 6.20 11.71
C ASP A 45 -12.45 7.37 12.27
N GLN A 46 -11.45 7.85 11.51
CA GLN A 46 -10.60 8.95 11.94
C GLN A 46 -10.17 9.82 10.75
N VAL A 47 -10.31 11.14 10.91
CA VAL A 47 -9.84 12.12 9.93
C VAL A 47 -8.43 12.56 10.32
N VAL A 48 -7.45 12.29 9.44
CA VAL A 48 -6.03 12.62 9.68
C VAL A 48 -5.39 13.10 8.39
N ASP A 49 -4.74 14.27 8.46
CA ASP A 49 -3.85 14.71 7.40
C ASP A 49 -2.47 14.08 7.61
N LEU A 50 -2.16 13.09 6.78
CA LEU A 50 -0.89 12.36 6.86
C LEU A 50 0.33 13.17 6.41
N ASN A 51 0.16 14.40 5.91
CA ASN A 51 1.27 15.33 5.68
C ASN A 51 1.73 16.03 6.97
N ASN A 52 0.90 16.02 8.01
CA ASN A 52 1.22 16.61 9.30
C ASN A 52 1.87 15.58 10.22
N HIS A 53 3.08 15.84 10.66
CA HIS A 53 3.86 14.96 11.53
C HIS A 53 4.10 15.58 12.92
N PRO A 54 4.24 14.73 13.98
CA PRO A 54 4.05 13.29 13.98
C PRO A 54 2.58 12.90 13.84
N TRP A 55 2.31 11.70 13.31
CA TRP A 55 0.96 11.16 13.25
C TRP A 55 0.39 10.90 14.65
N PRO A 56 -0.94 10.94 14.83
CA PRO A 56 -1.58 10.94 16.16
C PRO A 56 -1.56 9.59 16.89
N TRP A 57 -0.82 8.62 16.41
CA TRP A 57 -0.66 7.30 17.05
C TRP A 57 0.68 7.20 17.76
N ASP A 58 0.66 6.54 18.92
CA ASP A 58 1.85 6.32 19.73
C ASP A 58 2.83 5.35 19.05
N ASP A 59 4.10 5.43 19.45
CA ASP A 59 5.14 4.49 19.01
C ASP A 59 4.74 3.06 19.37
N ASN A 60 4.94 2.13 18.44
CA ASN A 60 4.68 0.71 18.65
C ASN A 60 3.26 0.38 19.14
N SER A 61 2.24 1.12 18.64
CA SER A 61 0.84 0.96 19.08
C SER A 61 -0.02 0.17 18.09
N ILE A 62 0.37 0.12 16.82
CA ILE A 62 -0.42 -0.42 15.70
C ILE A 62 0.08 -1.80 15.29
N ASP A 63 -0.84 -2.75 15.06
CA ASP A 63 -0.51 -4.12 14.66
C ASP A 63 -0.32 -4.28 13.13
N GLY A 64 -0.94 -3.40 12.34
CA GLY A 64 -0.80 -3.43 10.89
C GLY A 64 -1.22 -2.12 10.22
N ILE A 65 -0.61 -1.85 9.07
CA ILE A 65 -0.96 -0.72 8.21
C ILE A 65 -1.21 -1.23 6.80
N HIS A 66 -2.32 -0.82 6.23
CA HIS A 66 -2.66 -0.99 4.83
C HIS A 66 -2.66 0.38 4.15
N ALA A 67 -1.76 0.58 3.19
CA ALA A 67 -1.58 1.81 2.43
C ALA A 67 -1.78 1.48 0.95
N SER A 68 -2.92 1.87 0.38
CA SER A 68 -3.27 1.57 -1.01
C SER A 68 -3.44 2.86 -1.78
N HIS A 69 -2.61 3.05 -2.83
CA HIS A 69 -2.66 4.21 -3.71
C HIS A 69 -2.56 5.54 -2.96
N ILE A 70 -1.62 5.63 -2.05
CA ILE A 70 -1.36 6.84 -1.27
C ILE A 70 0.10 7.27 -1.32
N LEU A 71 1.05 6.31 -1.31
CA LEU A 71 2.48 6.63 -1.22
C LEU A 71 2.96 7.46 -2.42
N GLU A 72 2.42 7.23 -3.60
CA GLU A 72 2.73 7.99 -4.83
C GLU A 72 2.37 9.48 -4.75
N HIS A 73 1.47 9.85 -3.84
CA HIS A 73 1.03 11.23 -3.62
C HIS A 73 1.89 12.02 -2.62
N PHE A 74 2.84 11.37 -1.96
CA PHE A 74 3.75 12.04 -1.04
C PHE A 74 5.02 12.50 -1.75
N LEU A 75 5.46 13.72 -1.44
CA LEU A 75 6.79 14.19 -1.84
C LEU A 75 7.87 13.60 -0.94
N ASP A 76 7.62 13.56 0.35
CA ASP A 76 8.52 13.03 1.37
C ASP A 76 8.13 11.57 1.73
N HIS A 77 8.55 10.65 0.90
CA HIS A 77 8.35 9.21 1.10
C HIS A 77 9.10 8.70 2.33
N GLU A 78 10.22 9.34 2.68
CA GLU A 78 11.04 8.94 3.81
C GLU A 78 10.29 9.16 5.11
N THR A 79 9.77 10.36 5.33
CA THR A 79 9.00 10.67 6.55
C THR A 79 7.74 9.81 6.64
N PHE A 80 7.03 9.59 5.54
CA PHE A 80 5.88 8.66 5.51
C PHE A 80 6.26 7.26 5.99
N LEU A 81 7.33 6.69 5.46
CA LEU A 81 7.77 5.33 5.81
C LEU A 81 8.34 5.25 7.24
N ARG A 82 8.98 6.32 7.73
CA ARG A 82 9.43 6.43 9.12
C ARG A 82 8.27 6.47 10.10
N GLU A 83 7.21 7.21 9.79
CA GLU A 83 5.99 7.22 10.60
C GLU A 83 5.28 5.86 10.61
N CYS A 84 5.16 5.21 9.45
CA CYS A 84 4.67 3.82 9.41
C CYS A 84 5.49 2.91 10.33
N HIS A 85 6.83 3.01 10.25
CA HIS A 85 7.70 2.19 11.09
C HIS A 85 7.58 2.57 12.57
N ARG A 86 7.51 3.86 12.90
CA ARG A 86 7.40 4.33 14.28
C ARG A 86 6.17 3.77 14.98
N ILE A 87 5.00 3.90 14.36
CA ILE A 87 3.73 3.51 14.99
C ILE A 87 3.48 2.01 15.00
N LEU A 88 4.09 1.24 14.06
CA LEU A 88 3.97 -0.21 14.03
C LEU A 88 4.67 -0.85 15.22
N LYS A 89 4.04 -1.84 15.83
CA LYS A 89 4.68 -2.72 16.81
C LYS A 89 5.78 -3.56 16.15
N PRO A 90 6.81 -3.99 16.90
CA PRO A 90 7.68 -5.08 16.45
C PRO A 90 6.83 -6.30 16.05
N GLY A 91 7.10 -6.88 14.89
CA GLY A 91 6.26 -7.94 14.33
C GLY A 91 4.96 -7.47 13.64
N GLY A 92 4.64 -6.18 13.69
CA GLY A 92 3.53 -5.59 12.94
C GLY A 92 3.82 -5.54 11.43
N PHE A 93 2.76 -5.53 10.62
CA PHE A 93 2.92 -5.54 9.16
C PHE A 93 2.63 -4.18 8.52
N LEU A 94 3.36 -3.90 7.44
CA LEU A 94 3.07 -2.82 6.50
C LEU A 94 2.80 -3.42 5.12
N ARG A 95 1.60 -3.18 4.58
CA ARG A 95 1.25 -3.54 3.20
C ARG A 95 1.08 -2.26 2.38
N ILE A 96 1.81 -2.17 1.28
CA ILE A 96 1.76 -1.04 0.36
C ILE A 96 1.33 -1.53 -1.01
N VAL A 97 0.37 -0.85 -1.61
CA VAL A 97 -0.03 -1.01 -3.01
C VAL A 97 0.17 0.33 -3.71
N VAL A 98 0.90 0.33 -4.81
CA VAL A 98 1.19 1.53 -5.60
C VAL A 98 1.05 1.24 -7.09
N PRO A 99 0.76 2.23 -7.93
CA PRO A 99 0.79 2.07 -9.37
C PRO A 99 2.19 1.66 -9.83
N HIS A 100 2.28 0.59 -10.62
CA HIS A 100 3.56 0.17 -11.19
C HIS A 100 4.05 1.17 -12.24
N CYS A 101 5.36 1.36 -12.38
CA CYS A 101 5.96 2.34 -13.29
C CYS A 101 5.59 2.14 -14.77
N THR A 102 5.13 0.95 -15.16
CA THR A 102 4.61 0.70 -16.52
C THR A 102 3.12 0.95 -16.66
N SER A 103 2.42 1.31 -15.59
CA SER A 103 1.00 1.68 -15.63
C SER A 103 0.83 3.10 -16.16
N MET A 104 -0.15 3.30 -17.04
CA MET A 104 -0.53 4.65 -17.49
C MET A 104 -0.98 5.55 -16.35
N SER A 105 -1.58 4.99 -15.30
CA SER A 105 -1.97 5.76 -14.12
C SER A 105 -0.76 6.26 -13.33
N SER A 106 0.33 5.53 -13.32
CA SER A 106 1.56 5.94 -12.63
C SER A 106 2.16 7.24 -13.18
N VAL A 107 2.06 7.46 -14.49
CA VAL A 107 2.66 8.62 -15.16
C VAL A 107 1.62 9.66 -15.61
N GLY A 108 0.36 9.28 -15.75
CA GLY A 108 -0.72 10.13 -16.27
C GLY A 108 -1.43 10.98 -15.21
N CYS A 109 -1.22 10.73 -13.94
CA CYS A 109 -1.82 11.50 -12.85
C CYS A 109 -0.87 12.61 -12.38
N LEU A 110 -1.32 13.86 -12.44
CA LEU A 110 -0.50 15.03 -12.01
C LEU A 110 -0.16 15.01 -10.50
N GLY A 111 -0.94 14.30 -9.70
CA GLY A 111 -0.70 14.15 -8.25
C GLY A 111 0.27 13.04 -7.89
N HIS A 112 0.81 12.30 -8.85
CA HIS A 112 1.80 11.25 -8.59
C HIS A 112 3.22 11.82 -8.70
N TYR A 113 3.88 11.94 -7.58
CA TYR A 113 5.25 12.48 -7.53
C TYR A 113 6.33 11.46 -7.82
N ARG A 114 6.02 10.17 -7.66
CA ARG A 114 6.96 9.06 -7.97
C ARG A 114 6.28 7.88 -8.62
N THR A 115 7.08 7.15 -9.39
CA THR A 115 6.74 5.84 -9.96
C THR A 115 7.49 4.74 -9.22
N PHE A 116 6.91 3.54 -9.15
CA PHE A 116 7.45 2.42 -8.40
C PHE A 116 7.63 1.20 -9.31
N SER A 117 8.79 0.56 -9.19
CA SER A 117 9.02 -0.79 -9.75
C SER A 117 8.75 -1.85 -8.69
N ALA A 118 8.71 -3.11 -9.10
CA ALA A 118 8.57 -4.23 -8.16
C ALA A 118 9.63 -4.22 -7.05
N ASP A 119 10.88 -3.92 -7.43
CA ASP A 119 12.03 -3.93 -6.52
C ASP A 119 12.14 -2.69 -5.61
N THR A 120 11.43 -1.59 -5.92
CA THR A 120 11.66 -0.30 -5.23
C THR A 120 11.51 -0.44 -3.72
N LEU A 121 10.32 -0.84 -3.26
CA LEU A 121 10.05 -0.95 -1.80
C LEU A 121 10.85 -2.07 -1.16
N HIS A 122 10.99 -3.21 -1.84
CA HIS A 122 11.78 -4.32 -1.34
C HIS A 122 13.23 -3.92 -1.04
N ARG A 123 13.89 -3.22 -1.97
CA ARG A 123 15.28 -2.77 -1.79
C ARG A 123 15.41 -1.76 -0.66
N TYR A 124 14.56 -0.74 -0.65
CA TYR A 124 14.68 0.35 0.32
C TYR A 124 14.34 -0.09 1.74
N LEU A 125 13.36 -0.96 1.93
CA LEU A 125 12.86 -1.31 3.26
C LEU A 125 13.46 -2.60 3.84
N SER A 126 14.04 -3.47 2.99
CA SER A 126 14.62 -4.74 3.46
C SER A 126 16.16 -4.74 3.53
N GLY A 127 16.78 -3.60 3.21
CA GLY A 127 18.24 -3.44 3.30
C GLY A 127 19.02 -4.29 2.28
N GLY A 128 18.47 -4.50 1.07
CA GLY A 128 19.04 -5.40 0.07
C GLY A 128 19.98 -4.78 -0.97
N GLY A 129 20.27 -3.49 -0.94
CA GLY A 129 21.02 -2.80 -1.99
C GLY A 129 22.26 -2.04 -1.51
N ARG A 130 23.32 -2.02 -2.34
CA ARG A 130 24.53 -1.25 -2.07
C ARG A 130 24.32 0.27 -2.01
N HIS A 131 23.22 0.77 -2.57
CA HIS A 131 22.88 2.20 -2.60
C HIS A 131 21.90 2.60 -1.50
N ASP A 132 21.37 1.66 -0.73
CA ASP A 132 20.33 1.87 0.27
C ASP A 132 20.90 2.39 1.59
N VAL A 133 22.23 2.45 1.70
CA VAL A 133 22.97 2.87 2.90
C VAL A 133 22.68 4.32 3.31
N TYR A 134 22.10 5.13 2.40
CA TYR A 134 21.93 6.56 2.65
C TYR A 134 20.52 6.98 3.09
N MET A 135 19.50 6.14 2.92
CA MET A 135 18.11 6.59 3.11
C MET A 135 17.35 5.94 4.28
N PHE A 136 17.54 4.65 4.57
CA PHE A 136 16.70 3.93 5.54
C PHE A 136 17.48 2.99 6.46
N ASN A 137 18.61 3.43 7.00
CA ASN A 137 19.44 2.56 7.86
C ASN A 137 18.78 2.21 9.20
N ASP A 138 17.83 2.99 9.63
CA ASP A 138 17.18 2.92 10.93
C ASP A 138 15.78 2.28 10.89
N ILE A 139 15.17 2.18 9.71
CA ILE A 139 13.90 1.46 9.53
C ILE A 139 14.12 0.15 8.76
N LYS A 140 13.70 -0.95 9.36
CA LYS A 140 13.91 -2.28 8.78
C LYS A 140 12.64 -3.11 8.79
N PHE A 141 12.35 -3.67 7.61
CA PHE A 141 11.29 -4.63 7.44
C PHE A 141 11.83 -5.93 6.85
N LYS A 142 11.35 -7.05 7.35
CA LYS A 142 11.50 -8.33 6.65
C LYS A 142 10.42 -8.43 5.60
N THR A 143 10.78 -8.39 4.32
CA THR A 143 9.80 -8.61 3.24
C THR A 143 9.16 -9.98 3.39
N GLU A 144 7.84 -10.01 3.47
CA GLU A 144 7.04 -11.23 3.46
C GLU A 144 6.75 -11.67 2.03
N TYR A 145 6.28 -10.73 1.21
CA TYR A 145 6.15 -10.92 -0.23
C TYR A 145 6.17 -9.58 -0.97
N TYR A 146 6.46 -9.64 -2.26
CA TYR A 146 6.17 -8.59 -3.23
C TYR A 146 5.75 -9.22 -4.56
N HIS A 147 4.78 -8.61 -5.24
CA HIS A 147 4.30 -9.10 -6.52
C HIS A 147 3.74 -7.97 -7.38
N LEU A 148 3.55 -8.26 -8.65
CA LEU A 148 2.93 -7.37 -9.62
C LEU A 148 1.55 -7.90 -10.00
N ASN A 149 0.58 -6.99 -10.04
CA ASN A 149 -0.75 -7.25 -10.58
C ASN A 149 -0.80 -6.73 -12.02
N TRP A 150 -1.19 -7.59 -12.97
CA TRP A 150 -1.40 -7.16 -14.35
C TRP A 150 -2.60 -6.20 -14.44
N LEU A 151 -3.71 -6.54 -13.80
CA LEU A 151 -4.87 -5.68 -13.64
C LEU A 151 -4.92 -5.11 -12.22
N TRP A 152 -5.61 -3.98 -12.07
CA TRP A 152 -5.88 -3.39 -10.77
C TRP A 152 -6.62 -4.37 -9.86
N GLU A 153 -6.21 -4.44 -8.61
CA GLU A 153 -6.90 -5.25 -7.61
C GLU A 153 -8.38 -4.84 -7.50
N GLU A 154 -8.68 -3.54 -7.69
CA GLU A 154 -10.04 -3.01 -7.76
C GLU A 154 -10.83 -3.49 -8.98
N THR A 155 -10.20 -3.62 -10.14
CA THR A 155 -10.86 -4.12 -11.35
C THR A 155 -11.38 -5.53 -11.13
N ILE A 156 -10.73 -6.29 -10.26
CA ILE A 156 -11.11 -7.67 -9.93
C ILE A 156 -12.11 -7.71 -8.76
N SER A 157 -12.03 -6.76 -7.82
CA SER A 157 -12.75 -6.80 -6.54
C SER A 157 -14.08 -6.05 -6.51
N THR A 158 -14.25 -4.96 -7.25
CA THR A 158 -15.43 -4.10 -7.10
C THR A 158 -16.71 -4.70 -7.67
N LYS A 159 -17.71 -4.84 -6.82
CA LYS A 159 -19.09 -5.09 -7.19
C LYS A 159 -19.70 -3.78 -7.72
N GLY A 160 -19.99 -3.71 -9.01
CA GLY A 160 -21.02 -2.76 -9.46
C GLY A 160 -20.65 -1.65 -10.42
N LYS A 161 -19.47 -1.53 -10.99
CA LYS A 161 -19.22 -0.55 -12.05
C LYS A 161 -19.54 -1.12 -13.43
N ARG A 162 -20.20 -0.32 -14.27
CA ARG A 162 -20.89 -0.66 -15.54
C ARG A 162 -20.02 -1.36 -16.60
N PHE A 163 -18.69 -1.31 -16.47
CA PHE A 163 -17.74 -1.90 -17.41
C PHE A 163 -17.34 -3.33 -17.05
N ASP A 164 -17.55 -3.75 -15.81
CA ASP A 164 -16.95 -4.95 -15.19
C ASP A 164 -17.62 -6.27 -15.59
N TRP A 165 -18.93 -6.28 -15.79
CA TRP A 165 -19.65 -7.55 -15.91
C TRP A 165 -19.39 -8.30 -17.23
N TYR A 166 -19.07 -7.56 -18.33
CA TYR A 166 -18.77 -8.15 -19.63
C TYR A 166 -17.38 -8.80 -19.70
N TYR A 167 -16.38 -8.18 -19.08
CA TYR A 167 -14.98 -8.59 -19.23
C TYR A 167 -14.46 -9.44 -18.07
N ARG A 168 -15.09 -9.40 -16.90
CA ARG A 168 -14.65 -10.16 -15.71
C ARG A 168 -14.48 -11.66 -15.95
N PRO A 169 -15.45 -12.39 -16.55
CA PRO A 169 -15.28 -13.83 -16.76
C PRO A 169 -14.12 -14.16 -17.69
N LEU A 170 -13.81 -13.25 -18.62
CA LEU A 170 -12.74 -13.44 -19.60
C LEU A 170 -11.38 -12.97 -19.09
N LEU A 171 -11.34 -11.84 -18.39
CA LEU A 171 -10.09 -11.22 -17.94
C LEU A 171 -9.52 -11.88 -16.67
N ARG A 172 -10.33 -12.41 -15.76
CA ARG A 172 -9.83 -13.07 -14.55
C ARG A 172 -8.91 -14.26 -14.80
N PRO A 173 -9.26 -15.24 -15.67
CA PRO A 173 -8.33 -16.32 -15.98
C PRO A 173 -7.05 -15.81 -16.63
N LEU A 174 -7.18 -14.82 -17.51
CA LEU A 174 -6.04 -14.22 -18.20
C LEU A 174 -5.15 -13.43 -17.24
N ASP A 175 -5.74 -12.64 -16.35
CA ASP A 175 -5.01 -11.92 -15.28
C ASP A 175 -4.25 -12.90 -14.39
N PHE A 176 -4.89 -13.98 -13.96
CA PHE A 176 -4.24 -15.01 -13.14
C PHE A 176 -3.02 -15.62 -13.84
N ILE A 177 -3.14 -15.95 -15.13
CA ILE A 177 -2.04 -16.55 -15.91
C ILE A 177 -0.93 -15.52 -16.11
N ILE A 178 -1.25 -14.32 -16.57
CA ILE A 178 -0.28 -13.26 -16.85
C ILE A 178 0.41 -12.83 -15.56
N SER A 179 -0.34 -12.60 -14.49
CA SER A 179 0.24 -12.24 -13.19
C SER A 179 1.16 -13.32 -12.65
N LYS A 180 0.85 -14.61 -12.83
CA LYS A 180 1.78 -15.70 -12.49
C LYS A 180 3.06 -15.65 -13.31
N LEU A 181 2.96 -15.46 -14.62
CA LEU A 181 4.12 -15.39 -15.51
C LEU A 181 5.02 -14.19 -15.16
N ILE A 182 4.43 -13.03 -14.93
CA ILE A 182 5.14 -11.80 -14.53
C ILE A 182 5.88 -12.03 -13.22
N ASN A 183 5.25 -12.68 -12.25
CA ASN A 183 5.81 -12.91 -10.92
C ASN A 183 6.85 -14.05 -10.86
N LEU A 184 7.08 -14.80 -11.94
CA LEU A 184 8.22 -15.71 -12.03
C LEU A 184 9.57 -14.97 -12.00
N SER A 185 9.65 -13.79 -12.62
CA SER A 185 10.82 -12.91 -12.55
C SER A 185 10.44 -11.48 -12.87
N HIS A 186 10.21 -10.67 -11.82
CA HIS A 186 9.89 -9.25 -11.96
C HIS A 186 10.93 -8.48 -12.78
N ARG A 187 12.23 -8.73 -12.53
CA ARG A 187 13.33 -8.06 -13.25
C ARG A 187 13.37 -8.39 -14.74
N PHE A 188 13.07 -9.65 -15.09
CA PHE A 188 13.02 -10.07 -16.49
C PHE A 188 11.79 -9.47 -17.19
N TYR A 189 10.66 -9.48 -16.51
CA TYR A 189 9.44 -8.83 -16.97
C TYR A 189 9.66 -7.33 -17.23
N GLU A 190 10.16 -6.59 -16.25
CA GLU A 190 10.39 -5.14 -16.34
C GLU A 190 11.40 -4.77 -17.44
N ARG A 191 12.33 -5.66 -17.82
CA ARG A 191 13.29 -5.40 -18.87
C ARG A 191 12.81 -5.75 -20.27
N PHE A 192 12.06 -6.83 -20.43
CA PHE A 192 11.84 -7.43 -21.73
C PHE A 192 10.38 -7.61 -22.12
N PHE A 193 9.50 -7.84 -21.20
CA PHE A 193 8.13 -8.28 -21.49
C PHE A 193 7.04 -7.23 -21.33
N TRP A 194 7.24 -6.19 -20.55
CA TRP A 194 6.21 -5.19 -20.34
C TRP A 194 5.65 -4.54 -21.63
N PRO A 195 6.45 -4.31 -22.71
CA PRO A 195 5.89 -3.74 -23.92
C PRO A 195 4.91 -4.67 -24.64
N LEU A 196 5.04 -5.99 -24.38
CA LEU A 196 4.19 -7.02 -25.02
C LEU A 196 2.89 -7.23 -24.28
N THR A 197 2.85 -6.98 -22.98
CA THR A 197 1.68 -7.22 -22.12
C THR A 197 0.90 -5.95 -21.78
N GLY A 198 1.35 -4.78 -22.24
CA GLY A 198 0.72 -3.51 -21.90
C GLY A 198 1.03 -2.96 -20.51
N GLY A 199 2.02 -3.55 -19.83
CA GLY A 199 2.44 -3.16 -18.49
C GLY A 199 1.68 -3.87 -17.36
N CYS A 200 2.11 -3.59 -16.12
CA CYS A 200 1.40 -3.98 -14.90
C CYS A 200 0.67 -2.78 -14.32
N SER A 201 -0.48 -3.02 -13.71
CA SER A 201 -1.25 -1.96 -13.07
C SER A 201 -0.66 -1.56 -11.73
N GLU A 202 -0.29 -2.55 -10.91
CA GLU A 202 0.11 -2.33 -9.52
C GLU A 202 1.34 -3.12 -9.14
N ALA A 203 2.12 -2.54 -8.21
CA ALA A 203 3.13 -3.23 -7.42
C ALA A 203 2.63 -3.34 -5.98
N VAL A 204 2.67 -4.55 -5.44
CA VAL A 204 2.24 -4.86 -4.06
C VAL A 204 3.43 -5.35 -3.28
N TRP A 205 3.66 -4.75 -2.12
CA TRP A 205 4.71 -5.15 -1.18
C TRP A 205 4.13 -5.28 0.22
N LYS A 206 4.57 -6.31 0.95
CA LYS A 206 4.28 -6.48 2.37
C LYS A 206 5.53 -6.86 3.13
N GLY A 207 5.76 -6.19 4.23
CA GLY A 207 6.86 -6.47 5.13
C GLY A 207 6.44 -6.45 6.59
N ILE A 208 7.23 -7.11 7.41
CA ILE A 208 7.08 -7.22 8.86
C ILE A 208 8.16 -6.38 9.51
N LYS A 209 7.78 -5.49 10.43
CA LYS A 209 8.74 -4.68 11.21
C LYS A 209 9.64 -5.58 12.05
N LEU A 210 10.95 -5.36 11.96
CA LEU A 210 11.97 -6.05 12.74
C LEU A 210 12.20 -5.39 14.10
#